data_3c19dd0334041c441381ed1e339db38f
#
_entry.id   3c19dd0334041c441381ed1e339db38f
#
_cell.length_a   1.000
_cell.length_b   1.000
_cell.length_c   1.000
_cell.angle_alpha   90.00
_cell.angle_beta   90.00
_cell.angle_gamma   90.00
#
_symmetry.space_group_name_H-M   'P 1'
#
loop_
_entity.id
_entity.type
_entity.pdbx_description
1 polymer ?
#
loop_
_entity_poly.entity_id
_entity_poly.type
_entity_poly.pdbx_seq_one_letter_code
_entity_poly.pdbx_strand_id
1 'polypeptide(L)'
;MSLVKLRRIYTELPSALWKLMERHLLCMGGSAAAMLMLLFLSTDVKLLLPPAAVFLFSAFSVWSLPRAYTKGEILFLSGTCTALEQTPIRRKTKAIYATFADRPVRVRLKRSLSSASVGDAVTLLLPRQAPIVEQDGIATVFRYYTISVRPDLKFDPGRKT
;
A
#
# COMPACT_ATOMS: atom_id res chain seq x y z
N MET A 1 -16.37 -2.38 21.92
CA MET A 1 -16.43 -1.67 20.62
C MET A 1 -17.60 -2.24 19.83
N SER A 2 -18.64 -1.46 19.51
CA SER A 2 -19.88 -1.99 18.90
C SER A 2 -19.64 -2.44 17.46
N LEU A 3 -20.21 -3.60 17.07
CA LEU A 3 -20.15 -4.17 15.70
C LEU A 3 -20.60 -3.16 14.62
N VAL A 4 -21.55 -2.27 14.96
CA VAL A 4 -22.03 -1.21 14.08
C VAL A 4 -20.93 -0.18 13.75
N LYS A 5 -20.09 0.20 14.72
CA LYS A 5 -18.94 1.09 14.48
C LYS A 5 -17.89 0.43 13.59
N LEU A 6 -17.64 -0.87 13.77
CA LEU A 6 -16.74 -1.63 12.92
C LEU A 6 -17.21 -1.64 11.46
N ARG A 7 -18.46 -1.95 11.22
CA ARG A 7 -19.04 -1.99 9.87
C ARG A 7 -18.92 -0.65 9.15
N ARG A 8 -19.15 0.47 9.84
CA ARG A 8 -19.04 1.82 9.28
C ARG A 8 -17.61 2.15 8.88
N ILE A 9 -16.63 1.77 9.71
CA ILE A 9 -15.20 1.96 9.42
C ILE A 9 -14.80 1.22 8.14
N TYR A 10 -15.28 -0.01 7.95
CA TYR A 10 -14.94 -0.81 6.76
C TYR A 10 -15.59 -0.30 5.47
N THR A 11 -16.78 0.32 5.53
CA THR A 11 -17.43 0.89 4.34
C THR A 11 -16.83 2.21 3.89
N GLU A 12 -16.21 2.97 4.80
CA GLU A 12 -15.59 4.27 4.51
C GLU A 12 -14.09 4.16 4.18
N LEU A 13 -13.52 2.93 4.17
CA LEU A 13 -12.09 2.75 3.89
C LEU A 13 -11.76 3.05 2.42
N PRO A 14 -10.71 3.83 2.17
CA PRO A 14 -10.21 4.06 0.82
C PRO A 14 -9.82 2.77 0.11
N SER A 15 -10.11 2.66 -1.18
CA SER A 15 -9.86 1.45 -1.99
C SER A 15 -8.42 0.95 -1.94
N ALA A 16 -7.45 1.85 -1.75
CA ALA A 16 -6.03 1.50 -1.62
C ALA A 16 -5.73 0.76 -0.29
N LEU A 17 -6.39 1.17 0.80
CA LEU A 17 -6.26 0.51 2.10
C LEU A 17 -6.97 -0.84 2.10
N TRP A 18 -8.12 -0.91 1.43
CA TRP A 18 -8.86 -2.16 1.25
C TRP A 18 -8.03 -3.23 0.54
N LYS A 19 -7.39 -2.89 -0.59
CA LYS A 19 -6.49 -3.80 -1.30
C LYS A 19 -5.32 -4.30 -0.44
N LEU A 20 -4.80 -3.45 0.45
CA LEU A 20 -3.75 -3.86 1.36
C LEU A 20 -4.27 -4.87 2.40
N MET A 21 -5.46 -4.63 2.95
CA MET A 21 -6.13 -5.54 3.88
C MET A 21 -6.49 -6.88 3.22
N GLU A 22 -6.99 -6.86 2.00
CA GLU A 22 -7.31 -8.06 1.22
C GLU A 22 -6.10 -8.99 1.10
N ARG A 23 -4.91 -8.45 0.84
CA ARG A 23 -3.68 -9.26 0.82
C ARG A 23 -3.39 -9.94 2.16
N HIS A 24 -3.57 -9.21 3.27
CA HIS A 24 -3.38 -9.81 4.59
C HIS A 24 -4.45 -10.85 4.92
N LEU A 25 -5.70 -10.64 4.49
CA LEU A 25 -6.78 -11.62 4.62
C LEU A 25 -6.48 -12.91 3.83
N LEU A 26 -5.97 -12.78 2.60
CA LEU A 26 -5.54 -13.94 1.79
C LEU A 26 -4.38 -14.68 2.45
N CYS A 27 -3.37 -13.96 2.98
CA CYS A 27 -2.27 -14.58 3.72
C CYS A 27 -2.76 -15.28 4.98
N MET A 28 -3.72 -14.69 5.71
CA MET A 28 -4.33 -15.30 6.90
C MET A 28 -5.10 -16.57 6.55
N GLY A 29 -5.91 -16.56 5.50
CA GLY A 29 -6.64 -17.75 5.02
C GLY A 29 -5.69 -18.84 4.55
N GLY A 30 -4.68 -18.52 3.76
CA GLY A 30 -3.67 -19.46 3.29
C GLY A 30 -2.86 -20.09 4.42
N SER A 31 -2.45 -19.30 5.41
CA SER A 31 -1.71 -19.81 6.58
C SER A 31 -2.59 -20.69 7.47
N ALA A 32 -3.88 -20.36 7.65
CA ALA A 32 -4.83 -21.22 8.38
C ALA A 32 -5.03 -22.57 7.65
N ALA A 33 -5.20 -22.55 6.34
CA ALA A 33 -5.31 -23.78 5.54
C ALA A 33 -4.04 -24.64 5.65
N ALA A 34 -2.85 -24.02 5.57
CA ALA A 34 -1.58 -24.71 5.73
C ALA A 34 -1.44 -25.34 7.13
N MET A 35 -1.86 -24.63 8.18
CA MET A 35 -1.86 -25.18 9.55
C MET A 35 -2.77 -26.40 9.66
N LEU A 36 -4.00 -26.33 9.14
CA LEU A 36 -4.92 -27.46 9.11
C LEU A 36 -4.33 -28.66 8.36
N MET A 37 -3.75 -28.41 7.17
CA MET A 37 -3.13 -29.48 6.39
C MET A 37 -1.96 -30.14 7.12
N LEU A 38 -1.12 -29.35 7.80
CA LEU A 38 0.01 -29.88 8.59
C LEU A 38 -0.46 -30.67 9.80
N LEU A 39 -1.55 -30.29 10.45
CA LEU A 39 -2.14 -31.07 11.56
C LEU A 39 -2.62 -32.45 11.12
N PHE A 40 -3.08 -32.60 9.87
CA PHE A 40 -3.50 -33.91 9.35
C PHE A 40 -2.33 -34.75 8.83
N LEU A 41 -1.26 -34.11 8.34
CA LEU A 41 -0.15 -34.82 7.68
C LEU A 41 1.03 -35.10 8.60
N SER A 42 1.22 -34.30 9.65
CA SER A 42 2.40 -34.37 10.50
C SER A 42 2.05 -34.24 11.98
N THR A 43 2.71 -35.04 12.80
CA THR A 43 2.66 -34.94 14.26
C THR A 43 3.71 -33.96 14.82
N ASP A 44 4.58 -33.41 13.98
CA ASP A 44 5.64 -32.50 14.43
C ASP A 44 5.10 -31.07 14.56
N VAL A 45 4.89 -30.65 15.81
CA VAL A 45 4.38 -29.33 16.17
C VAL A 45 5.31 -28.20 15.71
N LYS A 46 6.60 -28.45 15.49
CA LYS A 46 7.57 -27.43 15.04
C LYS A 46 7.24 -26.92 13.64
N LEU A 47 6.65 -27.76 12.79
CA LEU A 47 6.22 -27.36 11.44
C LEU A 47 5.06 -26.38 11.43
N LEU A 48 4.30 -26.25 12.53
CA LEU A 48 3.21 -25.29 12.66
C LEU A 48 3.68 -23.86 12.96
N LEU A 49 4.90 -23.68 13.46
CA LEU A 49 5.41 -22.36 13.88
C LEU A 49 5.46 -21.33 12.73
N PRO A 50 5.99 -21.64 11.52
CA PRO A 50 6.03 -20.68 10.43
C PRO A 50 4.63 -20.19 9.98
N PRO A 51 3.66 -21.07 9.68
CA PRO A 51 2.32 -20.61 9.28
C PRO A 51 1.58 -19.91 10.44
N ALA A 52 1.78 -20.31 11.68
CA ALA A 52 1.22 -19.62 12.84
C ALA A 52 1.76 -18.18 12.97
N ALA A 53 3.05 -17.97 12.78
CA ALA A 53 3.65 -16.64 12.78
C ALA A 53 3.07 -15.74 11.66
N VAL A 54 2.90 -16.28 10.45
CA VAL A 54 2.29 -15.57 9.34
C VAL A 54 0.83 -15.22 9.63
N PHE A 55 0.09 -16.17 10.22
CA PHE A 55 -1.31 -15.95 10.61
C PHE A 55 -1.43 -14.81 11.64
N LEU A 56 -0.65 -14.85 12.72
CA LEU A 56 -0.68 -13.83 13.77
C LEU A 56 -0.28 -12.44 13.24
N PHE A 57 0.77 -12.38 12.43
CA PHE A 57 1.20 -11.12 11.81
C PHE A 57 0.12 -10.54 10.89
N SER A 58 -0.52 -11.39 10.07
CA SER A 58 -1.59 -10.97 9.17
C SER A 58 -2.82 -10.53 9.93
N ALA A 59 -3.23 -11.25 10.97
CA ALA A 59 -4.35 -10.90 11.84
C ALA A 59 -4.10 -9.55 12.55
N PHE A 60 -2.90 -9.36 13.10
CA PHE A 60 -2.51 -8.09 13.72
C PHE A 60 -2.56 -6.94 12.70
N SER A 61 -2.08 -7.15 11.47
CA SER A 61 -2.11 -6.13 10.42
C SER A 61 -3.53 -5.75 10.02
N VAL A 62 -4.43 -6.74 9.83
CA VAL A 62 -5.84 -6.51 9.53
C VAL A 62 -6.53 -5.71 10.64
N TRP A 63 -6.17 -5.93 11.89
CA TRP A 63 -6.74 -5.19 13.01
C TRP A 63 -6.14 -3.79 13.19
N SER A 64 -4.81 -3.65 13.05
CA SER A 64 -4.11 -2.39 13.34
C SER A 64 -4.34 -1.33 12.26
N LEU A 65 -4.43 -1.71 10.98
CA LEU A 65 -4.59 -0.77 9.86
C LEU A 65 -5.85 0.10 9.95
N PRO A 66 -7.07 -0.45 10.17
CA PRO A 66 -8.27 0.39 10.32
C PRO A 66 -8.21 1.31 11.53
N ARG A 67 -7.57 0.86 12.62
CA ARG A 67 -7.38 1.68 13.81
C ARG A 67 -6.43 2.84 13.58
N ALA A 68 -5.32 2.59 12.89
CA ALA A 68 -4.37 3.63 12.53
C ALA A 68 -5.03 4.67 11.60
N TYR A 69 -5.91 4.22 10.70
CA TYR A 69 -6.69 5.10 9.83
C TYR A 69 -7.66 5.99 10.64
N THR A 70 -8.45 5.40 11.53
CA THR A 70 -9.41 6.14 12.36
C THR A 70 -8.76 7.11 13.34
N LYS A 71 -7.52 6.84 13.76
CA LYS A 71 -6.71 7.75 14.60
C LYS A 71 -6.01 8.86 13.80
N GLY A 72 -6.15 8.88 12.47
CA GLY A 72 -5.45 9.84 11.62
C GLY A 72 -3.93 9.63 11.56
N GLU A 73 -3.47 8.41 11.88
CA GLU A 73 -2.05 8.05 11.81
C GLU A 73 -1.60 7.70 10.39
N ILE A 74 -2.55 7.62 9.45
CA ILE A 74 -2.30 7.37 8.03
C ILE A 74 -2.63 8.62 7.24
N LEU A 75 -1.65 9.14 6.51
CA LEU A 75 -1.81 10.26 5.60
C LEU A 75 -2.03 9.75 4.18
N PHE A 76 -3.00 10.35 3.51
CA PHE A 76 -3.29 10.16 2.10
C PHE A 76 -2.80 11.37 1.33
N LEU A 77 -1.86 11.16 0.44
CA LEU A 77 -1.40 12.19 -0.49
C LEU A 77 -1.83 11.78 -1.89
N SER A 78 -2.58 12.65 -2.57
CA SER A 78 -2.94 12.50 -3.97
C SER A 78 -2.26 13.59 -4.76
N GLY A 79 -1.66 13.21 -5.89
CA GLY A 79 -0.92 14.12 -6.73
C GLY A 79 -0.71 13.54 -8.13
N THR A 80 0.08 14.22 -8.94
CA THR A 80 0.41 13.83 -10.31
C THR A 80 1.87 13.46 -10.44
N CYS A 81 2.16 12.43 -11.25
CA CYS A 81 3.52 12.02 -11.58
C CYS A 81 4.17 13.05 -12.52
N THR A 82 5.26 13.66 -12.09
CA THR A 82 5.97 14.67 -12.89
C THR A 82 7.18 14.11 -13.60
N ALA A 83 7.87 13.12 -12.99
CA ALA A 83 9.01 12.47 -13.59
C ALA A 83 9.21 11.04 -13.03
N LEU A 84 9.90 10.20 -13.80
CA LEU A 84 10.23 8.84 -13.44
C LEU A 84 11.75 8.66 -13.46
N GLU A 85 12.31 8.18 -12.35
CA GLU A 85 13.70 7.80 -12.29
C GLU A 85 13.82 6.31 -12.63
N GLN A 86 14.49 6.01 -13.76
CA GLN A 86 14.69 4.64 -14.22
C GLN A 86 16.14 4.21 -14.05
N THR A 87 16.34 2.91 -13.82
CA THR A 87 17.69 2.34 -13.82
C THR A 87 18.22 2.28 -15.25
N PRO A 88 19.51 2.67 -15.51
CA PRO A 88 20.04 2.78 -16.87
C PRO A 88 20.05 1.46 -17.63
N ILE A 89 20.33 0.34 -16.94
CA ILE A 89 20.51 -0.97 -17.59
C ILE A 89 19.17 -1.69 -17.85
N ARG A 90 18.25 -1.67 -16.88
CA ARG A 90 17.00 -2.47 -16.95
C ARG A 90 15.74 -1.63 -17.19
N ARG A 91 15.87 -0.33 -17.35
CA ARG A 91 14.76 0.64 -17.48
C ARG A 91 13.64 0.45 -16.46
N LYS A 92 13.99 -0.10 -15.29
CA LYS A 92 13.04 -0.30 -14.21
C LYS A 92 12.89 0.99 -13.41
N THR A 93 11.68 1.40 -13.14
CA THR A 93 11.39 2.61 -12.35
C THR A 93 11.87 2.41 -10.90
N LYS A 94 12.82 3.24 -10.46
CA LYS A 94 13.44 3.22 -9.13
C LYS A 94 12.80 4.20 -8.17
N ALA A 95 12.42 5.37 -8.70
CA ALA A 95 11.71 6.39 -7.93
C ALA A 95 10.71 7.12 -8.83
N ILE A 96 9.69 7.70 -8.22
CA ILE A 96 8.69 8.55 -8.87
C ILE A 96 8.81 9.92 -8.24
N TYR A 97 8.87 10.95 -9.08
CA TYR A 97 8.66 12.33 -8.69
C TYR A 97 7.19 12.66 -8.90
N ALA A 98 6.54 13.10 -7.85
CA ALA A 98 5.13 13.48 -7.90
C ALA A 98 4.93 14.80 -7.17
N THR A 99 4.03 15.63 -7.67
CA THR A 99 3.64 16.87 -7.01
C THR A 99 2.41 16.62 -6.15
N PHE A 100 2.55 16.84 -4.85
CA PHE A 100 1.47 16.75 -3.88
C PHE A 100 1.26 18.13 -3.25
N ALA A 101 0.05 18.70 -3.39
CA ALA A 101 -0.26 20.04 -2.87
C ALA A 101 0.84 21.09 -3.22
N ASP A 102 1.24 21.12 -4.49
CA ASP A 102 2.26 22.01 -5.07
C ASP A 102 3.70 21.83 -4.55
N ARG A 103 3.95 20.74 -3.80
CA ARG A 103 5.30 20.39 -3.36
C ARG A 103 5.83 19.18 -4.12
N PRO A 104 7.05 19.26 -4.67
CA PRO A 104 7.68 18.13 -5.31
C PRO A 104 8.14 17.11 -4.25
N VAL A 105 7.72 15.87 -4.42
CA VAL A 105 8.08 14.76 -3.54
C VAL A 105 8.65 13.63 -4.37
N ARG A 106 9.81 13.15 -3.97
CA ARG A 106 10.44 11.95 -4.53
C ARG A 106 10.05 10.74 -3.70
N VAL A 107 9.39 9.77 -4.32
CA VAL A 107 9.02 8.51 -3.68
C VAL A 107 9.93 7.40 -4.18
N ARG A 108 10.77 6.87 -3.31
CA ARG A 108 11.62 5.72 -3.65
C ARG A 108 10.80 4.44 -3.64
N LEU A 109 10.73 3.75 -4.77
CA LEU A 109 9.93 2.56 -4.93
C LEU A 109 10.60 1.34 -4.30
N LYS A 110 9.83 0.57 -3.53
CA LYS A 110 10.25 -0.75 -3.01
C LYS A 110 10.25 -1.82 -4.10
N ARG A 111 9.34 -1.69 -5.07
CA ARG A 111 9.23 -2.54 -6.25
C ARG A 111 9.05 -1.67 -7.48
N SER A 112 9.66 -2.07 -8.58
CA SER A 112 9.49 -1.39 -9.86
C SER A 112 8.02 -1.41 -10.29
N LEU A 113 7.53 -0.26 -10.73
CA LEU A 113 6.22 -0.12 -11.38
C LEU A 113 6.47 -0.13 -12.89
N SER A 114 5.91 -1.13 -13.58
CA SER A 114 6.07 -1.29 -15.03
C SER A 114 5.13 -0.41 -15.87
N SER A 115 4.08 0.12 -15.26
CA SER A 115 3.01 0.83 -15.98
C SER A 115 2.85 2.30 -15.54
N ALA A 116 3.84 2.88 -14.87
CA ALA A 116 3.77 4.28 -14.48
C ALA A 116 4.25 5.19 -15.64
N SER A 117 3.48 6.23 -15.93
CA SER A 117 3.79 7.26 -16.92
C SER A 117 3.77 8.65 -16.28
N VAL A 118 4.45 9.60 -16.92
CA VAL A 118 4.37 11.00 -16.52
C VAL A 118 2.95 11.50 -16.80
N GLY A 119 2.36 12.22 -15.85
CA GLY A 119 0.96 12.67 -15.90
C GLY A 119 -0.01 11.74 -15.17
N ASP A 120 0.39 10.52 -14.79
CA ASP A 120 -0.48 9.61 -14.07
C ASP A 120 -0.83 10.14 -12.67
N ALA A 121 -2.06 9.86 -12.22
CA ALA A 121 -2.49 10.16 -10.87
C ALA A 121 -1.82 9.20 -9.87
N VAL A 122 -1.11 9.77 -8.91
CA VAL A 122 -0.38 9.03 -7.85
C VAL A 122 -1.09 9.21 -6.53
N THR A 123 -1.44 8.10 -5.89
CA THR A 123 -1.93 8.10 -4.51
C THR A 123 -0.92 7.40 -3.62
N LEU A 124 -0.44 8.10 -2.61
CA LEU A 124 0.55 7.62 -1.66
C LEU A 124 -0.06 7.54 -0.26
N LEU A 125 0.06 6.37 0.37
CA LEU A 125 -0.31 6.13 1.76
C LEU A 125 0.95 6.02 2.60
N LEU A 126 1.09 6.93 3.57
CA LEU A 126 2.24 6.92 4.46
C LEU A 126 1.81 7.06 5.93
N PRO A 127 2.59 6.54 6.88
CA PRO A 127 2.38 6.82 8.28
C PRO A 127 2.64 8.31 8.55
N ARG A 128 1.86 8.93 9.43
CA ARG A 128 2.02 10.35 9.79
C ARG A 128 3.43 10.70 10.25
N GLN A 129 4.12 9.74 10.86
CA GLN A 129 5.50 9.87 11.34
C GLN A 129 6.53 9.31 10.34
N ALA A 130 6.18 9.23 9.04
CA ALA A 130 7.15 8.77 8.05
C ALA A 130 8.36 9.70 8.02
N PRO A 131 9.59 9.16 8.07
CA PRO A 131 10.78 9.97 7.91
C PRO A 131 10.81 10.55 6.50
N ILE A 132 10.80 11.87 6.41
CA ILE A 132 10.93 12.62 5.17
C ILE A 132 12.31 13.28 5.21
N VAL A 133 13.13 13.00 4.22
CA VAL A 133 14.43 13.63 4.05
C VAL A 133 14.29 14.68 2.96
N GLU A 134 14.52 15.93 3.32
CA GLU A 134 14.51 17.01 2.35
C GLU A 134 15.94 17.24 1.86
N GLN A 135 16.13 17.15 0.56
CA GLN A 135 17.40 17.40 -0.10
C GLN A 135 17.14 18.23 -1.36
N ASP A 136 17.84 19.33 -1.49
CA ASP A 136 17.72 20.25 -2.63
C ASP A 136 16.29 20.76 -2.90
N GLY A 137 15.51 20.98 -1.84
CA GLY A 137 14.11 21.42 -1.94
C GLY A 137 13.12 20.31 -2.35
N ILE A 138 13.58 19.07 -2.47
CA ILE A 138 12.77 17.91 -2.80
C ILE A 138 12.62 17.01 -1.58
N ALA A 139 11.39 16.82 -1.12
CA ALA A 139 11.08 15.91 -0.04
C ALA A 139 11.18 14.46 -0.54
N THR A 140 12.04 13.63 0.06
CA THR A 140 12.19 12.22 -0.30
C THR A 140 11.52 11.33 0.73
N VAL A 141 10.60 10.47 0.28
CA VAL A 141 9.86 9.51 1.09
C VAL A 141 10.42 8.10 0.85
N PHE A 142 10.89 7.46 1.92
CA PHE A 142 11.43 6.10 1.90
C PHE A 142 10.45 5.07 2.47
N ARG A 143 9.59 5.49 3.40
CA ARG A 143 8.66 4.60 4.12
C ARG A 143 7.22 4.97 3.84
N TYR A 144 6.50 4.05 3.22
CA TYR A 144 5.08 4.17 2.91
C TYR A 144 4.41 2.80 3.00
N TYR A 145 3.10 2.78 3.18
CA TYR A 145 2.30 1.55 3.18
C TYR A 145 2.08 1.04 1.76
N THR A 146 1.56 1.90 0.90
CA THR A 146 1.30 1.57 -0.50
C THR A 146 1.38 2.80 -1.39
N ILE A 147 1.67 2.58 -2.64
CA ILE A 147 1.59 3.56 -3.72
C ILE A 147 0.70 2.98 -4.81
N SER A 148 -0.26 3.76 -5.27
CA SER A 148 -1.13 3.43 -6.38
C SER A 148 -0.93 4.48 -7.46
N VAL A 149 -0.65 4.02 -8.67
CA VAL A 149 -0.56 4.86 -9.87
C VAL A 149 -1.72 4.46 -10.75
N ARG A 150 -2.53 5.44 -11.14
CA ARG A 150 -3.62 5.24 -12.09
C ARG A 150 -3.29 6.06 -13.33
N PRO A 151 -3.41 5.47 -14.53
CA PRO A 151 -3.31 6.28 -15.74
C PRO A 151 -4.34 7.38 -15.60
N ASP A 152 -3.89 8.61 -15.80
CA ASP A 152 -4.81 9.73 -15.90
C ASP A 152 -5.69 9.40 -17.10
N LEU A 153 -6.98 9.23 -16.87
CA LEU A 153 -7.95 9.16 -17.96
C LEU A 153 -7.87 10.53 -18.61
N LYS A 154 -7.01 10.65 -19.63
CA LYS A 154 -6.93 11.83 -20.47
C LYS A 154 -8.37 12.18 -20.77
N PHE A 155 -8.81 13.29 -20.22
CA PHE A 155 -10.10 13.87 -20.52
C PHE A 155 -10.14 14.00 -22.04
N ASP A 156 -10.76 13.04 -22.69
CA ASP A 156 -10.97 13.07 -24.14
C ASP A 156 -12.10 14.09 -24.37
N PRO A 157 -11.79 15.34 -24.78
CA PRO A 157 -12.79 16.38 -24.97
C PRO A 157 -13.76 16.06 -26.13
N GLY A 158 -13.58 14.91 -26.79
CA GLY A 158 -14.35 14.48 -27.95
C GLY A 158 -15.50 13.50 -27.68
N ARG A 159 -15.61 12.93 -26.46
CA ARG A 159 -16.69 11.99 -26.16
C ARG A 159 -17.95 12.73 -25.73
N LYS A 160 -18.68 13.26 -26.73
CA LYS A 160 -20.07 13.70 -26.55
C LYS A 160 -20.92 12.47 -26.20
N THR A 161 -21.50 12.47 -25.02
CA THR A 161 -22.62 11.60 -24.64
C THR A 161 -23.84 11.91 -25.46
#